data_0d2b5a231e8a2e8beaaaf1e0e0e8ffbf
#
_entry.id   0d2b5a231e8a2e8beaaaf1e0e0e8ffbf
#
_cell.length_a   1.000
_cell.length_b   1.000
_cell.length_c   1.000
_cell.angle_alpha   90.00
_cell.angle_beta   90.00
_cell.angle_gamma   90.00
#
_symmetry.space_group_name_H-M   'P 1'
#
loop_
_entity.id
_entity.type
_entity.pdbx_description
1 polymer ?
#
loop_
_entity_poly.entity_id
_entity_poly.type
_entity_poly.pdbx_seq_one_letter_code
_entity_poly.pdbx_strand_id
1 'polypeptide(L)'
;MLSSERINEIHRLYHAERWSMRKIARHLRLAPKTVKKYLLAPAQTPGSHSRASKLDPFKLTLTELLQQDPSARAVVLLQRLRPLGYEGGITILRDYVSPLRAKIAPPRAFVRMEPGPGERFEIDWGHFDPLDYQGDKRKLYAFCLVECHSRLLYVEFTHSQSFETFVRCHQHAFQTLKGVARECWYDNLATAVAEHVGTLVRFHPRFLAFAREYGFYSRACNPAAGWEKGKVERGGVAYVRQNFWPLRQFTDLTDVNRQVRQWLHEVANPRLHRETRERPVDRFRPDALRPLPALTPDYRDTDEALVYKDFRVHFDGNRYCVPPRLVGQLLTVKADADWVRLYHQDREVARYTRPWRRGQTFGAERFEKELLAQRAAAQRSRSQQRLIALLAGVCSAETVEAYLRGLADSDRSLSRQITELLDLFRYYRPEAIAAALQKAHAARAFGADYVANLLRQQQSPRDPQPPLQLKDPELNQLATDPLSLLDYDAFILQSRKESHDDSGTETSATEPHRDEPPTGEDPGGSSDPES
;
A
#
# COMPACT_ATOMS: atom_id res chain seq x y z
N MET A 1 -9.57 32.96 56.82
CA MET A 1 -8.82 34.08 57.50
C MET A 1 -8.75 35.21 56.50
N LEU A 2 -8.72 36.48 57.00
CA LEU A 2 -8.50 37.65 56.14
C LEU A 2 -7.03 37.68 55.69
N SER A 3 -6.74 38.21 54.49
CA SER A 3 -5.37 38.51 54.05
C SER A 3 -4.74 39.61 54.90
N SER A 4 -3.40 39.61 55.03
CA SER A 4 -2.66 40.63 55.77
C SER A 4 -2.98 42.03 55.29
N GLU A 5 -3.17 42.26 54.02
CA GLU A 5 -3.59 43.52 53.40
C GLU A 5 -4.94 44.01 53.95
N ARG A 6 -5.94 43.11 54.01
CA ARG A 6 -7.25 43.43 54.55
C ARG A 6 -7.24 43.69 56.05
N ILE A 7 -6.36 43.01 56.80
CA ILE A 7 -6.16 43.30 58.26
C ILE A 7 -5.53 44.67 58.44
N ASN A 8 -4.49 45.00 57.69
CA ASN A 8 -3.86 46.33 57.73
C ASN A 8 -4.84 47.43 57.33
N GLU A 9 -5.71 47.17 56.34
CA GLU A 9 -6.77 48.11 55.94
C GLU A 9 -7.79 48.34 57.09
N ILE A 10 -8.18 47.31 57.82
CA ILE A 10 -9.04 47.47 59.04
C ILE A 10 -8.36 48.37 60.11
N HIS A 11 -7.07 48.12 60.37
CA HIS A 11 -6.30 48.89 61.30
C HIS A 11 -6.14 50.34 60.84
N ARG A 12 -5.84 50.58 59.56
CA ARG A 12 -5.73 51.92 58.97
C ARG A 12 -7.03 52.72 59.13
N LEU A 13 -8.14 52.14 58.71
CA LEU A 13 -9.46 52.76 58.78
C LEU A 13 -9.89 53.07 60.22
N TYR A 14 -9.51 52.25 61.20
CA TYR A 14 -9.85 52.43 62.58
C TYR A 14 -8.96 53.44 63.27
N HIS A 15 -7.64 53.29 63.18
CA HIS A 15 -6.68 54.13 63.95
C HIS A 15 -6.34 55.42 63.22
N ALA A 16 -6.15 55.43 61.92
CA ALA A 16 -5.77 56.64 61.19
C ALA A 16 -6.99 57.47 60.79
N GLU A 17 -8.03 56.85 60.25
CA GLU A 17 -9.21 57.53 59.72
C GLU A 17 -10.34 57.68 60.79
N ARG A 18 -10.17 57.09 61.97
CA ARG A 18 -11.12 57.17 63.09
C ARG A 18 -12.54 56.67 62.77
N TRP A 19 -12.68 55.71 61.87
CA TRP A 19 -13.97 55.14 61.53
C TRP A 19 -14.49 54.19 62.61
N SER A 20 -15.83 54.20 62.84
CA SER A 20 -16.44 53.21 63.70
C SER A 20 -16.37 51.81 63.16
N MET A 21 -16.27 50.80 64.04
CA MET A 21 -16.25 49.36 63.62
C MET A 21 -17.42 48.97 62.75
N ARG A 22 -18.61 49.56 62.94
CA ARG A 22 -19.78 49.32 62.11
C ARG A 22 -19.62 49.89 60.68
N LYS A 23 -18.99 51.10 60.57
CA LYS A 23 -18.69 51.72 59.27
C LYS A 23 -17.65 50.93 58.50
N ILE A 24 -16.58 50.45 59.15
CA ILE A 24 -15.55 49.59 58.60
C ILE A 24 -16.15 48.27 58.14
N ALA A 25 -17.00 47.61 58.95
CA ALA A 25 -17.66 46.39 58.63
C ALA A 25 -18.53 46.51 57.36
N ARG A 26 -19.27 47.62 57.23
CA ARG A 26 -20.09 47.86 56.02
C ARG A 26 -19.23 48.16 54.80
N HIS A 27 -18.19 48.94 54.93
CA HIS A 27 -17.28 49.30 53.82
C HIS A 27 -16.52 48.09 53.26
N LEU A 28 -15.97 47.27 54.15
CA LEU A 28 -15.20 46.08 53.75
C LEU A 28 -16.07 44.84 53.53
N ARG A 29 -17.40 45.02 53.71
CA ARG A 29 -18.37 43.86 53.58
C ARG A 29 -18.01 42.72 54.53
N LEU A 30 -17.67 43.00 55.74
CA LEU A 30 -17.32 42.07 56.82
C LEU A 30 -18.36 42.08 57.93
N ALA A 31 -18.47 40.97 58.64
CA ALA A 31 -19.27 40.97 59.85
C ALA A 31 -18.62 41.90 60.97
N PRO A 32 -19.38 42.71 61.73
CA PRO A 32 -18.82 43.53 62.78
C PRO A 32 -17.99 42.75 63.81
N LYS A 33 -18.39 41.53 64.12
CA LYS A 33 -17.63 40.63 65.01
C LYS A 33 -16.24 40.29 64.41
N THR A 34 -16.11 40.16 63.06
CA THR A 34 -14.83 39.95 62.41
C THR A 34 -13.93 41.14 62.49
N VAL A 35 -14.44 42.34 62.27
CA VAL A 35 -13.67 43.60 62.45
C VAL A 35 -13.19 43.75 63.89
N LYS A 36 -14.09 43.53 64.87
CA LYS A 36 -13.72 43.58 66.32
C LYS A 36 -12.64 42.54 66.65
N LYS A 37 -12.76 41.30 66.09
CA LYS A 37 -11.76 40.26 66.34
C LYS A 37 -10.36 40.67 65.88
N TYR A 38 -10.21 41.26 64.70
CA TYR A 38 -8.91 41.67 64.16
C TYR A 38 -8.37 42.97 64.74
N LEU A 39 -9.22 43.84 65.27
CA LEU A 39 -8.78 45.05 66.01
C LEU A 39 -8.33 44.76 67.44
N LEU A 40 -8.93 43.78 68.12
CA LEU A 40 -8.59 43.38 69.47
C LEU A 40 -7.53 42.30 69.58
N ALA A 41 -7.28 41.61 68.51
CA ALA A 41 -6.19 40.61 68.46
C ALA A 41 -4.87 41.39 68.33
N PRO A 42 -3.88 41.15 69.19
CA PRO A 42 -2.53 41.63 68.93
C PRO A 42 -2.10 41.15 67.58
N ALA A 43 -1.35 41.94 66.82
CA ALA A 43 -0.85 41.60 65.51
C ALA A 43 0.01 40.30 65.57
N GLN A 44 -0.68 39.15 65.62
CA GLN A 44 -0.06 37.89 65.46
C GLN A 44 0.07 37.70 63.92
N THR A 45 1.25 37.86 63.41
CA THR A 45 1.69 37.21 62.23
C THR A 45 1.18 35.77 62.32
N PRO A 46 0.39 35.27 61.40
CA PRO A 46 0.00 33.84 61.39
C PRO A 46 1.31 33.09 61.45
N GLY A 47 1.70 32.60 62.62
CA GLY A 47 2.74 31.58 62.67
C GLY A 47 2.26 30.41 61.79
N SER A 48 2.90 30.21 60.68
CA SER A 48 2.79 29.03 59.92
C SER A 48 3.20 27.89 60.86
N HIS A 49 2.21 27.30 61.54
CA HIS A 49 2.42 25.98 62.14
C HIS A 49 2.58 25.04 60.96
N SER A 50 3.81 24.98 60.42
CA SER A 50 4.23 23.98 59.48
C SER A 50 4.10 22.65 60.21
N ARG A 51 2.98 21.95 59.95
CA ARG A 51 2.88 20.54 60.31
C ARG A 51 4.02 19.83 59.63
N ALA A 52 4.79 19.04 60.37
CA ALA A 52 5.87 18.22 59.79
C ALA A 52 5.32 17.44 58.58
N SER A 53 5.92 17.68 57.44
CA SER A 53 5.52 17.02 56.22
C SER A 53 6.09 15.59 56.22
N LYS A 54 5.31 14.61 55.76
CA LYS A 54 5.83 13.24 55.48
C LYS A 54 7.03 13.24 54.54
N LEU A 55 7.27 14.36 53.85
CA LEU A 55 8.39 14.51 52.90
C LEU A 55 9.66 15.04 53.59
N ASP A 56 9.58 15.62 54.80
CA ASP A 56 10.73 16.26 55.43
C ASP A 56 11.98 15.38 55.57
N PRO A 57 11.88 14.09 55.94
CA PRO A 57 13.04 13.21 55.99
C PRO A 57 13.71 12.94 54.65
N PHE A 58 12.99 13.12 53.55
CA PHE A 58 13.43 12.77 52.20
C PHE A 58 13.87 13.97 51.35
N LYS A 59 13.86 15.19 51.91
CA LYS A 59 14.19 16.41 51.16
C LYS A 59 15.63 16.43 50.64
N LEU A 60 16.59 15.93 51.41
CA LEU A 60 17.99 15.85 51.00
C LEU A 60 18.13 14.87 49.81
N THR A 61 17.61 13.68 49.96
CA THR A 61 17.62 12.67 48.89
C THR A 61 16.95 13.18 47.61
N LEU A 62 15.84 13.91 47.74
CA LEU A 62 15.19 14.54 46.59
C LEU A 62 16.07 15.59 45.89
N THR A 63 16.80 16.37 46.68
CA THR A 63 17.72 17.38 46.15
C THR A 63 18.86 16.70 45.39
N GLU A 64 19.43 15.62 45.92
CA GLU A 64 20.47 14.83 45.27
C GLU A 64 19.98 14.18 43.99
N LEU A 65 18.80 13.55 44.00
CA LEU A 65 18.19 12.95 42.80
C LEU A 65 17.91 14.01 41.72
N LEU A 66 17.46 15.19 42.08
CA LEU A 66 17.22 16.29 41.15
C LEU A 66 18.51 16.97 40.68
N GLN A 67 19.60 16.91 41.45
CA GLN A 67 20.92 17.34 40.97
C GLN A 67 21.48 16.37 39.92
N GLN A 68 21.25 15.05 40.11
CA GLN A 68 21.64 14.02 39.11
C GLN A 68 20.81 14.16 37.83
N ASP A 69 19.48 14.31 37.93
CA ASP A 69 18.57 14.50 36.80
C ASP A 69 17.48 15.54 37.13
N PRO A 70 17.68 16.80 36.77
CA PRO A 70 16.69 17.86 37.00
C PRO A 70 15.37 17.61 36.25
N SER A 71 15.37 16.77 35.20
CA SER A 71 14.21 16.47 34.38
C SER A 71 13.35 15.31 34.92
N ALA A 72 13.84 14.56 35.92
CA ALA A 72 13.18 13.39 36.48
C ALA A 72 11.72 13.67 36.87
N ARG A 73 10.77 12.92 36.33
CA ARG A 73 9.33 13.11 36.59
C ARG A 73 8.99 12.74 38.03
N ALA A 74 8.01 13.46 38.62
CA ALA A 74 7.58 13.21 39.99
C ALA A 74 7.16 11.77 40.29
N VAL A 75 6.65 11.06 39.27
CA VAL A 75 6.33 9.62 39.36
C VAL A 75 7.60 8.79 39.58
N VAL A 76 8.68 9.09 38.88
CA VAL A 76 9.97 8.40 39.00
C VAL A 76 10.59 8.71 40.37
N LEU A 77 10.56 9.95 40.81
CA LEU A 77 11.02 10.34 42.14
C LEU A 77 10.23 9.64 43.25
N LEU A 78 8.92 9.51 43.09
CA LEU A 78 8.07 8.76 44.01
C LEU A 78 8.48 7.27 44.07
N GLN A 79 8.73 6.66 42.93
CA GLN A 79 9.20 5.27 42.85
C GLN A 79 10.55 5.06 43.56
N ARG A 80 11.45 6.06 43.52
CA ARG A 80 12.74 6.00 44.21
C ARG A 80 12.61 6.23 45.72
N LEU A 81 11.62 7.01 46.17
CA LEU A 81 11.38 7.27 47.57
C LEU A 81 10.59 6.17 48.31
N ARG A 82 9.74 5.41 47.60
CA ARG A 82 8.94 4.32 48.17
C ARG A 82 9.80 3.27 48.94
N PRO A 83 10.87 2.74 48.35
CA PRO A 83 11.76 1.77 49.04
C PRO A 83 12.46 2.39 50.27
N LEU A 84 12.62 3.73 50.29
CA LEU A 84 13.22 4.45 51.42
C LEU A 84 12.23 4.75 52.56
N GLY A 85 10.95 4.34 52.41
CA GLY A 85 9.93 4.48 53.43
C GLY A 85 9.02 5.67 53.26
N TYR A 86 8.99 6.37 52.11
CA TYR A 86 8.07 7.46 51.85
C TYR A 86 6.64 6.97 51.60
N GLU A 87 5.72 7.30 52.49
CA GLU A 87 4.30 6.94 52.43
C GLU A 87 3.38 8.08 51.94
N GLY A 88 3.95 9.24 51.63
CA GLY A 88 3.19 10.42 51.20
C GLY A 88 2.65 10.30 49.77
N GLY A 89 1.71 11.19 49.43
CA GLY A 89 1.10 11.29 48.09
C GLY A 89 2.00 12.00 47.08
N ILE A 90 1.75 11.74 45.79
CA ILE A 90 2.46 12.40 44.69
C ILE A 90 2.24 13.92 44.61
N THR A 91 1.11 14.41 45.12
CA THR A 91 0.78 15.86 45.14
C THR A 91 1.75 16.62 46.02
N ILE A 92 1.99 16.13 47.25
CA ILE A 92 2.96 16.74 48.20
C ILE A 92 4.36 16.78 47.57
N LEU A 93 4.73 15.70 46.89
CA LEU A 93 6.01 15.60 46.18
C LEU A 93 6.11 16.60 45.03
N ARG A 94 5.05 16.75 44.21
CA ARG A 94 5.01 17.73 43.10
C ARG A 94 5.13 19.15 43.58
N ASP A 95 4.38 19.50 44.63
CA ASP A 95 4.35 20.86 45.19
C ASP A 95 5.72 21.23 45.76
N TYR A 96 6.46 20.28 46.34
CA TYR A 96 7.82 20.51 46.84
C TYR A 96 8.86 20.53 45.71
N VAL A 97 8.78 19.62 44.77
CA VAL A 97 9.78 19.45 43.69
C VAL A 97 9.69 20.61 42.69
N SER A 98 8.51 21.16 42.43
CA SER A 98 8.31 22.24 41.44
C SER A 98 9.17 23.49 41.72
N PRO A 99 9.13 24.11 42.90
CA PRO A 99 9.99 25.24 43.22
C PRO A 99 11.47 24.87 43.38
N LEU A 100 11.78 23.63 43.84
CA LEU A 100 13.14 23.16 43.98
C LEU A 100 13.81 23.00 42.63
N ARG A 101 13.10 22.43 41.64
CA ARG A 101 13.58 22.29 40.26
C ARG A 101 13.89 23.65 39.64
N ALA A 102 13.06 24.64 39.84
CA ALA A 102 13.30 26.01 39.35
C ALA A 102 14.59 26.65 39.93
N LYS A 103 15.00 26.22 41.13
CA LYS A 103 16.27 26.65 41.74
C LYS A 103 17.48 25.90 41.23
N ILE A 104 17.36 24.56 41.04
CA ILE A 104 18.46 23.71 40.59
C ILE A 104 18.73 23.88 39.08
N ALA A 105 17.67 23.97 38.28
CA ALA A 105 17.75 24.18 36.84
C ALA A 105 16.79 25.30 36.44
N PRO A 106 17.20 26.56 36.58
CA PRO A 106 16.35 27.68 36.20
C PRO A 106 16.02 27.64 34.72
N PRO A 107 14.79 27.99 34.32
CA PRO A 107 14.39 28.03 32.92
C PRO A 107 15.35 28.94 32.14
N ARG A 108 15.94 28.38 31.08
CA ARG A 108 16.82 29.14 30.18
C ARG A 108 15.97 30.01 29.28
N ALA A 109 16.35 31.31 29.16
CA ALA A 109 15.78 32.17 28.15
C ALA A 109 16.14 31.63 26.75
N PHE A 110 15.18 31.68 25.82
CA PHE A 110 15.41 31.34 24.42
C PHE A 110 14.85 32.43 23.51
N VAL A 111 15.52 32.63 22.37
CA VAL A 111 15.04 33.57 21.36
C VAL A 111 14.04 32.84 20.49
N ARG A 112 12.80 33.36 20.49
CA ARG A 112 11.77 32.82 19.59
C ARG A 112 12.00 33.33 18.20
N MET A 113 12.42 32.41 17.30
CA MET A 113 12.57 32.73 15.90
C MET A 113 11.22 32.65 15.17
N GLU A 114 10.82 33.75 14.54
CA GLU A 114 9.63 33.80 13.68
C GLU A 114 10.08 34.08 12.24
N PRO A 115 10.22 33.03 11.42
CA PRO A 115 10.65 33.20 10.02
C PRO A 115 9.62 33.98 9.21
N GLY A 116 10.11 34.73 8.23
CA GLY A 116 9.29 35.40 7.24
C GLY A 116 8.61 34.43 6.25
N PRO A 117 7.72 34.96 5.40
CA PRO A 117 7.09 34.15 4.35
C PRO A 117 8.13 33.51 3.44
N GLY A 118 7.95 32.22 3.11
CA GLY A 118 8.85 31.48 2.22
C GLY A 118 10.28 31.24 2.75
N GLU A 119 10.55 31.59 4.00
CA GLU A 119 11.88 31.49 4.58
C GLU A 119 12.20 30.08 5.07
N ARG A 120 11.24 29.40 5.75
CA ARG A 120 11.52 28.13 6.40
C ARG A 120 10.38 27.14 6.30
N PHE A 121 10.71 25.91 5.91
CA PHE A 121 9.94 24.70 6.17
C PHE A 121 10.56 23.91 7.30
N GLU A 122 9.75 23.38 8.20
CA GLU A 122 10.16 22.38 9.18
C GLU A 122 9.54 21.04 8.82
N ILE A 123 10.37 20.00 8.78
CA ILE A 123 10.00 18.66 8.33
C ILE A 123 10.28 17.64 9.43
N ASP A 124 9.33 16.73 9.66
CA ASP A 124 9.44 15.66 10.65
C ASP A 124 8.67 14.40 10.24
N TRP A 125 9.10 13.26 10.79
CA TRP A 125 8.40 11.99 10.67
C TRP A 125 7.62 11.64 11.94
N GLY A 126 6.37 11.24 11.76
CA GLY A 126 5.55 10.63 12.82
C GLY A 126 5.40 9.14 12.62
N HIS A 127 5.54 8.35 13.70
CA HIS A 127 5.19 6.93 13.69
C HIS A 127 3.74 6.77 14.12
N PHE A 128 2.96 5.98 13.39
CA PHE A 128 1.55 5.71 13.66
C PHE A 128 1.31 4.20 13.76
N ASP A 129 0.11 3.81 14.21
CA ASP A 129 -0.26 2.42 14.28
C ASP A 129 -0.26 1.81 12.88
N PRO A 130 0.24 0.56 12.74
CA PRO A 130 0.33 -0.08 11.43
C PRO A 130 -1.05 -0.31 10.81
N LEU A 131 -1.13 -0.19 9.48
CA LEU A 131 -2.32 -0.61 8.73
C LEU A 131 -2.31 -2.13 8.54
N ASP A 132 -3.51 -2.72 8.63
CA ASP A 132 -3.71 -4.15 8.46
C ASP A 132 -4.32 -4.46 7.09
N TYR A 133 -3.59 -5.24 6.30
CA TYR A 133 -4.00 -5.72 4.98
C TYR A 133 -4.39 -7.20 5.06
N GLN A 134 -5.53 -7.50 5.70
CA GLN A 134 -6.02 -8.87 5.89
C GLN A 134 -5.03 -9.78 6.64
N GLY A 135 -4.48 -9.27 7.75
CA GLY A 135 -3.49 -9.96 8.59
C GLY A 135 -2.03 -9.61 8.32
N ASP A 136 -1.72 -8.96 7.19
CA ASP A 136 -0.38 -8.45 6.90
C ASP A 136 -0.25 -6.99 7.37
N LYS A 137 0.38 -6.79 8.53
CA LYS A 137 0.55 -5.48 9.15
C LYS A 137 1.73 -4.73 8.55
N ARG A 138 1.47 -3.57 7.98
CA ARG A 138 2.48 -2.66 7.44
C ARG A 138 2.68 -1.45 8.35
N LYS A 139 3.93 -1.16 8.71
CA LYS A 139 4.29 0.06 9.46
C LYS A 139 3.76 1.30 8.74
N LEU A 140 3.32 2.28 9.50
CA LEU A 140 2.79 3.52 8.97
C LEU A 140 3.54 4.72 9.54
N TYR A 141 3.97 5.59 8.65
CA TYR A 141 4.70 6.82 8.95
C TYR A 141 3.96 8.00 8.35
N ALA A 142 3.99 9.13 9.04
CA ALA A 142 3.50 10.38 8.50
C ALA A 142 4.67 11.33 8.24
N PHE A 143 4.85 11.74 7.00
CA PHE A 143 5.68 12.87 6.63
C PHE A 143 4.89 14.14 6.92
N CYS A 144 5.42 15.00 7.78
CA CYS A 144 4.81 16.27 8.14
C CYS A 144 5.74 17.42 7.74
N LEU A 145 5.21 18.39 6.99
CA LEU A 145 5.90 19.62 6.63
C LEU A 145 5.06 20.81 7.08
N VAL A 146 5.68 21.72 7.80
CA VAL A 146 5.04 22.97 8.25
C VAL A 146 5.75 24.17 7.63
N GLU A 147 5.02 25.03 6.94
CA GLU A 147 5.51 26.36 6.57
C GLU A 147 5.51 27.25 7.81
N CYS A 148 6.68 27.71 8.23
CA CYS A 148 6.88 28.28 9.56
C CYS A 148 6.26 29.66 9.75
N HIS A 149 6.06 30.46 8.72
CA HIS A 149 5.39 31.75 8.83
C HIS A 149 3.89 31.60 9.02
N SER A 150 3.22 30.93 8.10
CA SER A 150 1.76 30.77 8.12
C SER A 150 1.27 29.67 9.05
N ARG A 151 2.12 28.70 9.40
CA ARG A 151 1.74 27.44 10.06
C ARG A 151 0.93 26.51 9.17
N LEU A 152 1.00 26.71 7.84
CA LEU A 152 0.35 25.82 6.89
C LEU A 152 1.00 24.43 7.01
N LEU A 153 0.15 23.41 7.09
CA LEU A 153 0.55 22.03 7.30
C LEU A 153 0.33 21.20 6.04
N TYR A 154 1.32 20.41 5.67
CA TYR A 154 1.22 19.32 4.72
C TYR A 154 1.52 17.99 5.42
N VAL A 155 0.74 16.96 5.11
CA VAL A 155 0.91 15.61 5.65
C VAL A 155 0.69 14.57 4.56
N GLU A 156 1.59 13.58 4.52
CA GLU A 156 1.46 12.40 3.67
C GLU A 156 1.84 11.14 4.45
N PHE A 157 1.01 10.10 4.41
CA PHE A 157 1.29 8.83 5.03
C PHE A 157 1.99 7.87 4.06
N THR A 158 2.94 7.09 4.59
CA THR A 158 3.74 6.14 3.81
C THR A 158 4.03 4.88 4.62
N HIS A 159 4.38 3.78 3.92
CA HIS A 159 4.86 2.54 4.56
C HIS A 159 6.38 2.45 4.69
N SER A 160 7.10 3.42 4.17
CA SER A 160 8.56 3.46 4.15
C SER A 160 9.09 4.84 4.52
N GLN A 161 10.28 4.88 5.11
CA GLN A 161 11.07 6.08 5.34
C GLN A 161 12.38 6.02 4.53
N SER A 162 12.40 5.24 3.42
CA SER A 162 13.55 5.20 2.52
C SER A 162 13.90 6.58 1.98
N PHE A 163 15.11 6.72 1.46
CA PHE A 163 15.55 7.98 0.85
C PHE A 163 14.62 8.40 -0.31
N GLU A 164 14.26 7.46 -1.15
CA GLU A 164 13.37 7.67 -2.30
C GLU A 164 12.00 8.14 -1.85
N THR A 165 11.41 7.49 -0.84
CA THR A 165 10.13 7.90 -0.25
C THR A 165 10.23 9.29 0.39
N PHE A 166 11.32 9.57 1.10
CA PHE A 166 11.54 10.86 1.74
C PHE A 166 11.59 12.00 0.72
N VAL A 167 12.37 11.84 -0.34
CA VAL A 167 12.46 12.84 -1.41
C VAL A 167 11.14 12.99 -2.15
N ARG A 168 10.44 11.89 -2.43
CA ARG A 168 9.12 11.92 -3.09
C ARG A 168 8.07 12.67 -2.25
N CYS A 169 8.05 12.48 -0.93
CA CYS A 169 7.18 13.27 -0.05
C CYS A 169 7.48 14.77 -0.11
N HIS A 170 8.77 15.16 -0.22
CA HIS A 170 9.13 16.56 -0.44
C HIS A 170 8.61 17.07 -1.78
N GLN A 171 8.78 16.29 -2.86
CA GLN A 171 8.27 16.67 -4.18
C GLN A 171 6.76 16.92 -4.16
N HIS A 172 5.99 16.01 -3.55
CA HIS A 172 4.54 16.16 -3.42
C HIS A 172 4.16 17.38 -2.56
N ALA A 173 4.88 17.60 -1.45
CA ALA A 173 4.68 18.79 -0.61
C ALA A 173 4.96 20.08 -1.38
N PHE A 174 6.11 20.17 -2.04
CA PHE A 174 6.51 21.34 -2.82
C PHE A 174 5.56 21.62 -3.99
N GLN A 175 5.08 20.58 -4.67
CA GLN A 175 4.06 20.70 -5.71
C GLN A 175 2.73 21.23 -5.14
N THR A 176 2.31 20.70 -3.98
CA THR A 176 1.08 21.14 -3.29
C THR A 176 1.17 22.61 -2.85
N LEU A 177 2.34 23.02 -2.34
CA LEU A 177 2.61 24.38 -1.89
C LEU A 177 2.98 25.33 -3.06
N LYS A 178 3.17 24.80 -4.26
CA LYS A 178 3.58 25.51 -5.49
C LYS A 178 4.92 26.22 -5.38
N GLY A 179 5.85 25.66 -4.59
CA GLY A 179 7.19 26.23 -4.43
C GLY A 179 7.96 25.64 -3.26
N VAL A 180 9.16 26.17 -3.04
CA VAL A 180 10.14 25.69 -2.06
C VAL A 180 10.58 26.84 -1.17
N ALA A 181 10.62 26.65 0.16
CA ALA A 181 11.18 27.64 1.07
C ALA A 181 12.71 27.76 0.89
N ARG A 182 13.26 28.90 1.35
CA ARG A 182 14.70 29.11 1.32
C ARG A 182 15.48 28.06 2.11
N GLU A 183 14.95 27.64 3.27
CA GLU A 183 15.55 26.66 4.16
C GLU A 183 14.56 25.54 4.49
N CYS A 184 15.05 24.30 4.50
CA CYS A 184 14.33 23.15 5.03
C CYS A 184 15.07 22.63 6.27
N TRP A 185 14.35 22.60 7.39
CA TRP A 185 14.88 22.23 8.70
C TRP A 185 14.41 20.82 9.08
N TYR A 186 15.37 20.00 9.50
CA TYR A 186 15.16 18.59 9.85
C TYR A 186 15.58 18.32 11.29
N ASP A 187 14.82 17.45 11.99
CA ASP A 187 15.40 16.79 13.16
C ASP A 187 16.43 15.76 12.66
N ASN A 188 17.38 15.42 13.47
CA ASN A 188 18.51 14.54 13.19
C ASN A 188 18.12 13.22 12.45
N LEU A 189 17.52 13.35 11.26
CA LEU A 189 16.96 12.27 10.45
C LEU A 189 18.10 11.51 9.76
N ALA A 190 18.25 10.23 10.07
CA ALA A 190 19.24 9.35 9.45
C ALA A 190 19.13 9.30 7.91
N THR A 191 17.96 9.60 7.35
CA THR A 191 17.73 9.66 5.90
C THR A 191 18.39 10.88 5.25
N ALA A 192 18.51 11.99 5.97
CA ALA A 192 19.11 13.24 5.47
C ALA A 192 20.53 13.47 6.02
N VAL A 193 20.76 13.15 7.30
CA VAL A 193 21.99 13.42 8.04
C VAL A 193 22.87 12.18 8.08
N ALA A 194 24.08 12.29 7.52
CA ALA A 194 25.09 11.23 7.55
C ALA A 194 25.87 11.22 8.86
N GLU A 195 26.14 12.41 9.42
CA GLU A 195 26.97 12.53 10.63
C GLU A 195 26.65 13.85 11.34
N HIS A 196 26.65 13.82 12.68
CA HIS A 196 26.41 14.99 13.52
C HIS A 196 27.44 15.03 14.66
N VAL A 197 28.30 16.05 14.66
CA VAL A 197 29.34 16.24 15.68
C VAL A 197 29.22 17.65 16.25
N GLY A 198 28.71 17.78 17.46
CA GLY A 198 28.48 19.09 18.09
C GLY A 198 27.49 19.94 17.29
N THR A 199 27.97 21.06 16.74
CA THR A 199 27.17 21.97 15.89
C THR A 199 27.37 21.70 14.38
N LEU A 200 28.26 20.76 14.03
CA LEU A 200 28.59 20.43 12.64
C LEU A 200 27.74 19.27 12.16
N VAL A 201 27.07 19.45 11.04
CA VAL A 201 26.20 18.43 10.41
C VAL A 201 26.66 18.15 9.00
N ARG A 202 26.87 16.87 8.70
CA ARG A 202 27.14 16.39 7.37
C ARG A 202 25.90 15.67 6.81
N PHE A 203 25.33 16.22 5.76
CA PHE A 203 24.19 15.60 5.06
C PHE A 203 24.68 14.54 4.05
N HIS A 204 23.84 13.58 3.73
CA HIS A 204 24.11 12.60 2.69
C HIS A 204 24.31 13.29 1.32
N PRO A 205 25.32 12.90 0.51
CA PRO A 205 25.59 13.53 -0.79
C PRO A 205 24.39 13.51 -1.74
N ARG A 206 23.63 12.41 -1.79
CA ARG A 206 22.40 12.28 -2.58
C ARG A 206 21.35 13.30 -2.15
N PHE A 207 21.23 13.54 -0.84
CA PHE A 207 20.30 14.53 -0.30
C PHE A 207 20.73 15.97 -0.62
N LEU A 208 22.02 16.27 -0.57
CA LEU A 208 22.56 17.57 -0.99
C LEU A 208 22.36 17.82 -2.49
N ALA A 209 22.44 16.79 -3.34
CA ALA A 209 22.13 16.90 -4.75
C ALA A 209 20.67 17.29 -4.96
N PHE A 210 19.73 16.62 -4.28
CA PHE A 210 18.32 16.97 -4.28
C PHE A 210 18.07 18.41 -3.79
N ALA A 211 18.69 18.82 -2.66
CA ALA A 211 18.56 20.17 -2.12
C ALA A 211 19.04 21.25 -3.10
N ARG A 212 20.15 21.01 -3.82
CA ARG A 212 20.67 21.91 -4.86
C ARG A 212 19.71 22.03 -6.05
N GLU A 213 19.14 20.92 -6.47
CA GLU A 213 18.21 20.86 -7.60
C GLU A 213 16.94 21.65 -7.32
N TYR A 214 16.40 21.54 -6.09
CA TYR A 214 15.24 22.30 -5.65
C TYR A 214 15.57 23.68 -5.08
N GLY A 215 16.85 24.03 -5.00
CA GLY A 215 17.32 25.36 -4.63
C GLY A 215 17.12 25.73 -3.16
N PHE A 216 17.10 24.78 -2.21
CA PHE A 216 16.97 25.08 -0.79
C PHE A 216 18.23 24.74 0.01
N TYR A 217 18.38 25.40 1.16
CA TYR A 217 19.41 25.09 2.14
C TYR A 217 18.91 24.09 3.18
N SER A 218 19.61 22.97 3.32
CA SER A 218 19.32 21.98 4.36
C SER A 218 19.89 22.43 5.70
N ARG A 219 19.08 22.39 6.74
CA ARG A 219 19.46 22.70 8.13
C ARG A 219 19.05 21.54 9.03
N ALA A 220 19.92 21.15 9.96
CA ALA A 220 19.55 20.24 11.03
C ALA A 220 19.36 21.01 12.32
N CYS A 221 18.37 20.63 13.11
CA CYS A 221 18.18 21.16 14.45
C CYS A 221 19.29 20.65 15.36
N ASN A 222 19.75 21.49 16.30
CA ASN A 222 20.71 21.06 17.31
C ASN A 222 20.11 19.99 18.23
N PRO A 223 20.88 18.98 18.61
CA PRO A 223 20.42 18.00 19.59
C PRO A 223 19.98 18.69 20.90
N ALA A 224 18.87 18.24 21.46
CA ALA A 224 18.27 18.80 22.67
C ALA A 224 17.79 20.27 22.59
N ALA A 225 17.80 20.91 21.42
CA ALA A 225 17.28 22.25 21.20
C ALA A 225 15.80 22.23 20.78
N GLY A 226 14.92 21.67 21.61
CA GLY A 226 13.47 21.55 21.34
C GLY A 226 12.76 22.87 21.03
N TRP A 227 13.38 24.02 21.39
CA TRP A 227 12.86 25.35 21.03
C TRP A 227 13.09 25.73 19.56
N GLU A 228 14.08 25.13 18.89
CA GLU A 228 14.34 25.36 17.46
C GLU A 228 13.28 24.67 16.57
N LYS A 229 12.66 23.61 17.08
CA LYS A 229 11.74 22.70 16.36
C LYS A 229 10.28 22.80 16.79
N GLY A 230 9.93 23.79 17.60
CA GLY A 230 8.61 23.83 18.24
C GLY A 230 7.40 23.91 17.32
N LYS A 231 7.57 24.15 16.02
CA LYS A 231 6.48 24.35 15.07
C LYS A 231 6.02 23.03 14.44
N VAL A 232 6.94 22.21 13.93
CA VAL A 232 6.57 20.91 13.33
C VAL A 232 6.26 19.85 14.39
N GLU A 233 6.97 19.87 15.53
CA GLU A 233 6.75 18.90 16.59
C GLU A 233 5.38 19.08 17.25
N ARG A 234 5.00 20.32 17.60
CA ARG A 234 3.69 20.65 18.22
C ARG A 234 2.58 20.89 17.19
N GLY A 235 2.89 21.53 16.09
CA GLY A 235 1.94 21.91 15.05
C GLY A 235 1.82 20.91 13.90
N GLY A 236 2.75 19.97 13.77
CA GLY A 236 2.78 18.92 12.75
C GLY A 236 2.40 17.57 13.35
N VAL A 237 3.38 16.71 13.67
CA VAL A 237 3.17 15.30 14.08
C VAL A 237 2.25 15.18 15.29
N ALA A 238 2.46 15.97 16.35
CA ALA A 238 1.61 15.91 17.55
C ALA A 238 0.17 16.37 17.26
N TYR A 239 0.01 17.37 16.41
CA TYR A 239 -1.31 17.86 16.00
C TYR A 239 -2.07 16.81 15.17
N VAL A 240 -1.41 16.15 14.21
CA VAL A 240 -1.99 15.04 13.45
C VAL A 240 -2.41 13.90 14.39
N ARG A 241 -1.52 13.51 15.33
CA ARG A 241 -1.79 12.44 16.29
C ARG A 241 -2.97 12.73 17.22
N GLN A 242 -3.17 13.99 17.61
CA GLN A 242 -4.22 14.38 18.56
C GLN A 242 -5.53 14.77 17.90
N ASN A 243 -5.52 15.25 16.65
CA ASN A 243 -6.70 15.85 16.02
C ASN A 243 -7.16 15.15 14.72
N PHE A 244 -6.26 14.48 14.00
CA PHE A 244 -6.64 13.72 12.82
C PHE A 244 -6.86 12.24 13.14
N TRP A 245 -5.90 11.64 13.85
CA TRP A 245 -5.85 10.19 14.05
C TRP A 245 -6.98 9.59 14.90
N PRO A 246 -7.41 10.19 16.04
CA PRO A 246 -8.38 9.57 16.93
C PRO A 246 -9.72 9.32 16.25
N LEU A 247 -10.34 8.16 16.57
CA LEU A 247 -11.69 7.76 16.16
C LEU A 247 -11.86 7.59 14.64
N ARG A 248 -10.78 7.56 13.87
CA ARG A 248 -10.81 7.26 12.43
C ARG A 248 -10.45 5.81 12.15
N GLN A 249 -11.02 5.30 11.08
CA GLN A 249 -10.70 3.98 10.54
C GLN A 249 -10.20 4.15 9.11
N PHE A 250 -9.22 3.33 8.73
CA PHE A 250 -8.57 3.39 7.43
C PHE A 250 -8.53 2.00 6.81
N THR A 251 -8.88 1.91 5.55
CA THR A 251 -8.85 0.63 4.81
C THR A 251 -7.46 0.33 4.26
N ASP A 252 -6.76 1.35 3.78
CA ASP A 252 -5.46 1.24 3.13
C ASP A 252 -4.70 2.59 3.11
N LEU A 253 -3.51 2.58 2.50
CA LEU A 253 -2.66 3.77 2.38
C LEU A 253 -3.32 4.89 1.55
N THR A 254 -4.07 4.53 0.52
CA THR A 254 -4.77 5.49 -0.34
C THR A 254 -5.89 6.19 0.42
N ASP A 255 -6.64 5.42 1.21
CA ASP A 255 -7.74 5.94 2.03
C ASP A 255 -7.23 6.88 3.13
N VAL A 256 -6.18 6.50 3.89
CA VAL A 256 -5.63 7.40 4.92
C VAL A 256 -5.12 8.69 4.31
N ASN A 257 -4.47 8.64 3.13
CA ASN A 257 -4.00 9.82 2.42
C ASN A 257 -5.13 10.67 1.84
N ARG A 258 -6.22 10.06 1.40
CA ARG A 258 -7.43 10.79 0.99
C ARG A 258 -8.06 11.52 2.17
N GLN A 259 -8.24 10.83 3.32
CA GLN A 259 -8.83 11.41 4.52
C GLN A 259 -7.96 12.53 5.11
N VAL A 260 -6.62 12.38 5.13
CA VAL A 260 -5.75 13.45 5.66
C VAL A 260 -5.74 14.67 4.76
N ARG A 261 -5.76 14.51 3.43
CA ARG A 261 -5.87 15.66 2.51
C ARG A 261 -7.17 16.42 2.70
N GLN A 262 -8.29 15.72 2.85
CA GLN A 262 -9.57 16.32 3.15
C GLN A 262 -9.53 17.09 4.48
N TRP A 263 -9.02 16.47 5.54
CA TRP A 263 -8.88 17.10 6.86
C TRP A 263 -7.95 18.32 6.83
N LEU A 264 -6.84 18.28 6.11
CA LEU A 264 -5.95 19.42 5.91
C LEU A 264 -6.67 20.60 5.25
N HIS A 265 -7.49 20.32 4.24
CA HIS A 265 -8.24 21.33 3.51
C HIS A 265 -9.41 21.92 4.31
N GLU A 266 -10.17 21.09 5.02
CA GLU A 266 -11.41 21.49 5.66
C GLU A 266 -11.21 21.93 7.12
N VAL A 267 -10.23 21.39 7.82
CA VAL A 267 -10.07 21.57 9.28
C VAL A 267 -8.72 22.17 9.65
N ALA A 268 -7.62 21.55 9.26
CA ALA A 268 -6.32 21.89 9.79
C ALA A 268 -5.83 23.27 9.31
N ASN A 269 -5.87 23.53 8.01
CA ASN A 269 -5.34 24.76 7.44
C ASN A 269 -6.31 25.95 7.50
N PRO A 270 -7.64 25.77 7.49
CA PRO A 270 -8.59 26.87 7.70
C PRO A 270 -8.78 27.28 9.18
N ARG A 271 -8.27 26.50 10.15
CA ARG A 271 -8.45 26.84 11.59
C ARG A 271 -7.85 28.19 11.96
N LEU A 272 -8.44 28.89 12.92
CA LEU A 272 -7.80 30.05 13.54
C LEU A 272 -6.63 29.57 14.42
N HIS A 273 -5.40 29.89 14.03
CA HIS A 273 -4.22 29.43 14.76
C HIS A 273 -4.02 30.23 16.03
N ARG A 274 -3.80 29.55 17.17
CA ARG A 274 -3.76 30.18 18.51
C ARG A 274 -2.70 31.27 18.66
N GLU A 275 -1.52 31.06 18.06
CA GLU A 275 -0.39 31.98 18.18
C GLU A 275 -0.47 33.14 17.19
N THR A 276 -0.72 32.87 15.92
CA THR A 276 -0.74 33.88 14.86
C THR A 276 -2.04 34.67 14.84
N ARG A 277 -3.11 34.13 15.44
CA ARG A 277 -4.47 34.69 15.39
C ARG A 277 -5.03 34.84 13.97
N GLU A 278 -4.45 34.12 13.03
CA GLU A 278 -4.84 34.10 11.63
C GLU A 278 -5.03 32.64 11.18
N ARG A 279 -5.74 32.44 10.08
CA ARG A 279 -5.89 31.13 9.46
C ARG A 279 -4.63 30.82 8.65
N PRO A 280 -3.99 29.64 8.81
CA PRO A 280 -2.81 29.26 8.03
C PRO A 280 -2.96 29.46 6.52
N VAL A 281 -4.12 29.11 5.97
CA VAL A 281 -4.40 29.24 4.53
C VAL A 281 -4.41 30.69 4.05
N ASP A 282 -4.89 31.65 4.89
CA ASP A 282 -4.97 33.06 4.53
C ASP A 282 -3.63 33.78 4.72
N ARG A 283 -2.83 33.30 5.69
CA ARG A 283 -1.50 33.82 5.99
C ARG A 283 -0.42 33.33 5.03
N PHE A 284 -0.64 32.19 4.38
CA PHE A 284 0.31 31.60 3.45
C PHE A 284 0.55 32.48 2.21
N ARG A 285 1.82 32.62 1.82
CA ARG A 285 2.25 33.44 0.68
C ARG A 285 3.03 32.58 -0.32
N PRO A 286 2.36 31.95 -1.29
CA PRO A 286 3.02 31.11 -2.29
C PRO A 286 4.01 31.89 -3.16
N ASP A 287 3.78 33.17 -3.39
CA ASP A 287 4.65 34.09 -4.13
C ASP A 287 6.00 34.36 -3.46
N ALA A 288 6.11 34.13 -2.15
CA ALA A 288 7.36 34.21 -1.42
C ALA A 288 8.23 32.95 -1.52
N LEU A 289 7.68 31.86 -2.06
CA LEU A 289 8.43 30.61 -2.29
C LEU A 289 9.27 30.70 -3.56
N ARG A 290 10.35 29.93 -3.58
CA ARG A 290 11.16 29.72 -4.80
C ARG A 290 10.38 28.83 -5.79
N PRO A 291 10.53 29.07 -7.10
CA PRO A 291 9.88 28.26 -8.11
C PRO A 291 10.38 26.82 -8.08
N LEU A 292 9.53 25.90 -8.50
CA LEU A 292 9.89 24.49 -8.71
C LEU A 292 10.84 24.35 -9.90
N PRO A 293 11.72 23.33 -9.91
CA PRO A 293 12.52 23.02 -11.08
C PRO A 293 11.64 22.65 -12.27
N ALA A 294 12.08 22.99 -13.48
CA ALA A 294 11.35 22.72 -14.72
C ALA A 294 11.15 21.20 -14.98
N LEU A 295 12.11 20.39 -14.54
CA LEU A 295 12.05 18.94 -14.62
C LEU A 295 11.93 18.36 -13.21
N THR A 296 11.02 17.43 -13.05
CA THR A 296 10.87 16.69 -11.79
C THR A 296 11.69 15.39 -11.90
N PRO A 297 12.76 15.25 -11.12
CA PRO A 297 13.54 14.01 -11.12
C PRO A 297 12.74 12.81 -10.66
N ASP A 298 13.09 11.64 -11.20
CA ASP A 298 12.47 10.37 -10.85
C ASP A 298 13.12 9.80 -9.57
N TYR A 299 12.41 9.88 -8.46
CA TYR A 299 12.78 9.29 -7.16
C TYR A 299 11.87 8.13 -6.76
N ARG A 300 11.38 7.34 -7.72
CA ARG A 300 10.67 6.09 -7.43
C ARG A 300 11.63 5.09 -6.79
N ASP A 301 11.08 4.23 -5.93
CA ASP A 301 11.84 3.09 -5.39
C ASP A 301 12.36 2.28 -6.58
N THR A 302 13.68 2.13 -6.71
CA THR A 302 14.30 1.43 -7.83
C THR A 302 15.07 0.23 -7.29
N ASP A 303 14.82 -0.94 -7.87
CA ASP A 303 15.46 -2.22 -7.53
C ASP A 303 15.77 -2.99 -8.80
N GLU A 304 16.70 -3.94 -8.72
CA GLU A 304 17.01 -4.87 -9.80
C GLU A 304 16.57 -6.27 -9.42
N ALA A 305 15.82 -6.92 -10.30
CA ALA A 305 15.27 -8.22 -10.02
C ALA A 305 15.42 -9.17 -11.21
N LEU A 306 15.89 -10.39 -10.93
CA LEU A 306 16.02 -11.46 -11.91
C LEU A 306 14.64 -12.05 -12.26
N VAL A 307 14.41 -12.32 -13.55
CA VAL A 307 13.24 -13.06 -14.00
C VAL A 307 13.51 -14.56 -13.83
N TYR A 308 12.75 -15.21 -12.95
CA TYR A 308 12.85 -16.64 -12.69
C TYR A 308 12.27 -17.49 -13.83
N LYS A 309 12.53 -18.82 -13.81
CA LYS A 309 12.07 -19.77 -14.84
C LYS A 309 10.54 -19.84 -15.00
N ASP A 310 9.81 -19.42 -13.97
CA ASP A 310 8.35 -19.29 -13.94
C ASP A 310 7.87 -17.91 -14.42
N PHE A 311 8.72 -17.15 -15.14
CA PHE A 311 8.51 -15.80 -15.67
C PHE A 311 8.01 -14.79 -14.64
N ARG A 312 8.44 -14.95 -13.36
CA ARG A 312 8.10 -14.10 -12.24
C ARG A 312 9.31 -13.30 -11.77
N VAL A 313 9.02 -12.07 -11.33
CA VAL A 313 9.94 -11.18 -10.64
C VAL A 313 9.44 -11.01 -9.21
N HIS A 314 10.34 -11.03 -8.24
CA HIS A 314 10.00 -10.81 -6.84
C HIS A 314 10.31 -9.38 -6.44
N PHE A 315 9.33 -8.70 -5.85
CA PHE A 315 9.49 -7.36 -5.30
C PHE A 315 8.53 -7.15 -4.12
N ASP A 316 9.00 -6.58 -3.03
CA ASP A 316 8.25 -6.26 -1.79
C ASP A 316 7.36 -7.42 -1.29
N GLY A 317 7.89 -8.67 -1.38
CA GLY A 317 7.21 -9.88 -0.91
C GLY A 317 6.09 -10.38 -1.83
N ASN A 318 5.96 -9.84 -3.04
CA ASN A 318 4.99 -10.23 -4.07
C ASN A 318 5.71 -10.71 -5.34
N ARG A 319 4.95 -11.37 -6.22
CA ARG A 319 5.42 -11.93 -7.48
C ARG A 319 4.68 -11.26 -8.64
N TYR A 320 5.45 -10.80 -9.63
CA TYR A 320 4.92 -10.09 -10.79
C TYR A 320 5.34 -10.84 -12.06
N CYS A 321 4.37 -11.29 -12.83
CA CYS A 321 4.65 -12.00 -14.08
C CYS A 321 5.08 -11.01 -15.16
N VAL A 322 6.02 -11.43 -15.99
CA VAL A 322 6.53 -10.68 -17.13
C VAL A 322 6.53 -11.56 -18.38
N PRO A 323 6.69 -11.00 -19.58
CA PRO A 323 6.74 -11.81 -20.80
C PRO A 323 7.75 -12.97 -20.68
N PRO A 324 7.37 -14.22 -20.97
CA PRO A 324 8.22 -15.41 -20.80
C PRO A 324 9.57 -15.37 -21.52
N ARG A 325 9.67 -14.59 -22.60
CA ARG A 325 10.92 -14.36 -23.34
C ARG A 325 12.03 -13.66 -22.52
N LEU A 326 11.67 -13.07 -21.39
CA LEU A 326 12.59 -12.35 -20.50
C LEU A 326 13.16 -13.24 -19.38
N VAL A 327 12.84 -14.54 -19.35
CA VAL A 327 13.39 -15.48 -18.36
C VAL A 327 14.92 -15.46 -18.40
N GLY A 328 15.53 -15.34 -17.21
CA GLY A 328 16.97 -15.22 -17.04
C GLY A 328 17.54 -13.82 -17.26
N GLN A 329 16.70 -12.82 -17.59
CA GLN A 329 17.11 -11.42 -17.71
C GLN A 329 16.97 -10.69 -16.39
N LEU A 330 17.78 -9.66 -16.19
CA LEU A 330 17.68 -8.72 -15.08
C LEU A 330 16.78 -7.56 -15.51
N LEU A 331 15.76 -7.26 -14.71
CA LEU A 331 14.83 -6.16 -14.93
C LEU A 331 15.00 -5.08 -13.87
N THR A 332 14.82 -3.83 -14.27
CA THR A 332 14.69 -2.72 -13.33
C THR A 332 13.24 -2.61 -12.88
N VAL A 333 13.01 -2.69 -11.57
CA VAL A 333 11.72 -2.46 -10.94
C VAL A 333 11.67 -1.02 -10.46
N LYS A 334 10.68 -0.24 -10.89
CA LYS A 334 10.41 1.10 -10.36
C LYS A 334 9.02 1.13 -9.73
N ALA A 335 8.98 1.48 -8.44
CA ALA A 335 7.73 1.50 -7.68
C ALA A 335 7.49 2.86 -7.01
N ASP A 336 6.24 3.29 -7.02
CA ASP A 336 5.71 4.41 -6.24
C ASP A 336 4.61 3.93 -5.28
N ALA A 337 3.77 4.81 -4.77
CA ALA A 337 2.68 4.43 -3.86
C ALA A 337 1.60 3.58 -4.53
N ASP A 338 1.38 3.78 -5.83
CA ASP A 338 0.25 3.23 -6.59
C ASP A 338 0.65 2.14 -7.57
N TRP A 339 1.87 2.17 -8.09
CA TRP A 339 2.31 1.33 -9.21
C TRP A 339 3.63 0.64 -8.97
N VAL A 340 3.73 -0.58 -9.47
CA VAL A 340 4.98 -1.32 -9.71
C VAL A 340 5.15 -1.46 -11.21
N ARG A 341 6.24 -0.90 -11.76
CA ARG A 341 6.56 -0.92 -13.18
C ARG A 341 7.87 -1.68 -13.37
N LEU A 342 7.89 -2.57 -14.36
CA LEU A 342 9.05 -3.40 -14.68
C LEU A 342 9.60 -2.98 -16.04
N TYR A 343 10.90 -2.72 -16.07
CA TYR A 343 11.61 -2.24 -17.26
C TYR A 343 12.69 -3.22 -17.67
N HIS A 344 12.81 -3.45 -18.97
CA HIS A 344 13.94 -4.13 -19.57
C HIS A 344 14.59 -3.17 -20.56
N GLN A 345 15.85 -2.78 -20.34
CA GLN A 345 16.58 -1.82 -21.18
C GLN A 345 15.73 -0.54 -21.44
N ASP A 346 15.32 0.16 -20.42
CA ASP A 346 14.52 1.40 -20.45
C ASP A 346 13.09 1.27 -21.05
N ARG A 347 12.70 0.07 -21.54
CA ARG A 347 11.35 -0.17 -22.03
C ARG A 347 10.49 -0.80 -20.94
N GLU A 348 9.33 -0.19 -20.67
CA GLU A 348 8.32 -0.77 -19.76
C GLU A 348 7.76 -2.06 -20.38
N VAL A 349 7.93 -3.21 -19.68
CA VAL A 349 7.49 -4.53 -20.11
C VAL A 349 6.25 -5.03 -19.38
N ALA A 350 6.02 -4.51 -18.16
CA ALA A 350 4.82 -4.78 -17.38
C ALA A 350 4.56 -3.68 -16.35
N ARG A 351 3.28 -3.50 -15.99
CA ARG A 351 2.83 -2.56 -14.97
C ARG A 351 1.71 -3.20 -14.16
N TYR A 352 1.78 -3.00 -12.83
CA TYR A 352 0.80 -3.53 -11.88
C TYR A 352 0.46 -2.47 -10.83
N THR A 353 -0.76 -2.44 -10.33
CA THR A 353 -1.10 -1.67 -9.13
C THR A 353 -0.28 -2.21 -7.96
N ARG A 354 0.33 -1.34 -7.15
CA ARG A 354 1.15 -1.75 -6.01
C ARG A 354 0.28 -2.34 -4.90
N PRO A 355 0.38 -3.64 -4.61
CA PRO A 355 -0.31 -4.24 -3.48
C PRO A 355 0.52 -4.03 -2.22
N TRP A 356 -0.14 -3.72 -1.12
CA TRP A 356 0.52 -3.64 0.18
C TRP A 356 0.44 -4.94 0.98
N ARG A 357 -0.47 -5.86 0.61
CA ARG A 357 -0.49 -7.24 1.08
C ARG A 357 0.60 -8.04 0.37
N ARG A 358 1.29 -8.91 1.13
CA ARG A 358 2.35 -9.79 0.61
C ARG A 358 1.81 -11.15 0.17
N GLY A 359 2.69 -11.92 -0.50
CA GLY A 359 2.42 -13.29 -0.90
C GLY A 359 1.54 -13.45 -2.15
N GLN A 360 1.19 -12.35 -2.83
CA GLN A 360 0.33 -12.35 -4.00
C GLN A 360 1.11 -12.55 -5.30
N THR A 361 0.41 -13.04 -6.34
CA THR A 361 0.97 -13.18 -7.70
C THR A 361 0.07 -12.43 -8.69
N PHE A 362 0.68 -11.62 -9.57
CA PHE A 362 -0.03 -10.75 -10.51
C PHE A 362 0.32 -11.09 -11.94
N GLY A 363 -0.68 -11.09 -12.84
CA GLY A 363 -0.52 -11.24 -14.28
C GLY A 363 -0.26 -12.67 -14.79
N ALA A 364 -0.45 -13.70 -13.94
CA ALA A 364 -0.18 -15.09 -14.30
C ALA A 364 -0.98 -15.54 -15.54
N GLU A 365 -2.30 -15.37 -15.53
CA GLU A 365 -3.19 -15.85 -16.60
C GLU A 365 -2.81 -15.33 -17.99
N ARG A 366 -2.40 -14.06 -18.09
CA ARG A 366 -2.03 -13.44 -19.35
C ARG A 366 -0.81 -14.12 -19.98
N PHE A 367 0.25 -14.28 -19.19
CA PHE A 367 1.53 -14.78 -19.68
C PHE A 367 1.57 -16.32 -19.77
N GLU A 368 0.79 -17.02 -18.95
CA GLU A 368 0.58 -18.47 -19.06
C GLU A 368 -0.07 -18.83 -20.40
N LYS A 369 -1.14 -18.12 -20.78
CA LYS A 369 -1.78 -18.30 -22.10
C LYS A 369 -0.81 -18.04 -23.25
N GLU A 370 -0.02 -16.96 -23.17
CA GLU A 370 1.00 -16.65 -24.18
C GLU A 370 2.05 -17.76 -24.28
N LEU A 371 2.56 -18.25 -23.15
CA LEU A 371 3.54 -19.32 -23.10
C LEU A 371 2.99 -20.63 -23.66
N LEU A 372 1.76 -21.00 -23.29
CA LEU A 372 1.11 -22.20 -23.80
C LEU A 372 0.89 -22.12 -25.32
N ALA A 373 0.45 -20.97 -25.84
CA ALA A 373 0.32 -20.72 -27.25
C ALA A 373 1.65 -20.82 -28.00
N GLN A 374 2.73 -20.24 -27.45
CA GLN A 374 4.07 -20.38 -28.03
C GLN A 374 4.58 -21.81 -28.03
N ARG A 375 4.37 -22.57 -26.94
CA ARG A 375 4.73 -24.01 -26.89
C ARG A 375 3.93 -24.83 -27.85
N ALA A 376 2.62 -24.63 -27.95
CA ALA A 376 1.77 -25.29 -28.92
C ALA A 376 2.24 -25.01 -30.37
N ALA A 377 2.58 -23.73 -30.65
CA ALA A 377 3.11 -23.35 -31.96
C ALA A 377 4.47 -24.04 -32.27
N ALA A 378 5.35 -24.15 -31.27
CA ALA A 378 6.65 -24.82 -31.44
C ALA A 378 6.55 -26.33 -31.61
N GLN A 379 5.50 -26.96 -31.08
CA GLN A 379 5.23 -28.38 -31.22
C GLN A 379 4.55 -28.78 -32.55
N ARG A 380 4.09 -27.79 -33.33
CA ARG A 380 3.45 -28.04 -34.64
C ARG A 380 4.44 -28.67 -35.61
N SER A 381 4.00 -29.72 -36.35
CA SER A 381 4.77 -30.27 -37.46
C SER A 381 4.95 -29.24 -38.58
N ARG A 382 5.96 -29.42 -39.43
CA ARG A 382 6.19 -28.54 -40.58
C ARG A 382 4.96 -28.43 -41.51
N SER A 383 4.23 -29.52 -41.68
CA SER A 383 3.00 -29.56 -42.48
C SER A 383 1.86 -28.76 -41.84
N GLN A 384 1.69 -28.87 -40.53
CA GLN A 384 0.72 -28.04 -39.78
C GLN A 384 1.06 -26.55 -39.86
N GLN A 385 2.32 -26.19 -39.64
CA GLN A 385 2.79 -24.80 -39.75
C GLN A 385 2.52 -24.25 -41.16
N ARG A 386 2.80 -25.05 -42.22
CA ARG A 386 2.56 -24.66 -43.60
C ARG A 386 1.07 -24.46 -43.90
N LEU A 387 0.21 -25.37 -43.42
CA LEU A 387 -1.24 -25.25 -43.57
C LEU A 387 -1.79 -23.98 -42.90
N ILE A 388 -1.38 -23.71 -41.67
CA ILE A 388 -1.77 -22.50 -40.93
C ILE A 388 -1.24 -21.24 -41.64
N ALA A 389 0.01 -21.24 -42.12
CA ALA A 389 0.59 -20.11 -42.83
C ALA A 389 -0.14 -19.80 -44.15
N LEU A 390 -0.54 -20.81 -44.91
CA LEU A 390 -1.30 -20.65 -46.16
C LEU A 390 -2.72 -20.10 -45.95
N LEU A 391 -3.30 -20.34 -44.76
CA LEU A 391 -4.62 -19.84 -44.35
C LEU A 391 -4.55 -18.54 -43.52
N ALA A 392 -3.33 -18.07 -43.22
CA ALA A 392 -3.14 -16.84 -42.46
C ALA A 392 -3.78 -15.64 -43.19
N GLY A 393 -4.55 -14.86 -42.44
CA GLY A 393 -5.31 -13.72 -42.98
C GLY A 393 -6.73 -14.05 -43.43
N VAL A 394 -7.07 -15.34 -43.63
CA VAL A 394 -8.41 -15.79 -44.04
C VAL A 394 -9.09 -16.62 -42.95
N CYS A 395 -8.31 -17.39 -42.19
CA CYS A 395 -8.80 -18.20 -41.10
C CYS A 395 -7.87 -18.12 -39.90
N SER A 396 -8.41 -18.14 -38.67
CA SER A 396 -7.59 -18.16 -37.47
C SER A 396 -6.86 -19.50 -37.32
N ALA A 397 -5.65 -19.43 -36.75
CA ALA A 397 -4.87 -20.64 -36.44
C ALA A 397 -5.65 -21.62 -35.54
N GLU A 398 -6.45 -21.07 -34.62
CA GLU A 398 -7.28 -21.85 -33.69
C GLU A 398 -8.37 -22.67 -34.40
N THR A 399 -8.98 -22.11 -35.44
CA THR A 399 -9.98 -22.82 -36.25
C THR A 399 -9.35 -23.99 -37.02
N VAL A 400 -8.17 -23.78 -37.64
CA VAL A 400 -7.43 -24.84 -38.33
C VAL A 400 -7.02 -25.94 -37.34
N GLU A 401 -6.54 -25.58 -36.17
CA GLU A 401 -6.17 -26.54 -35.13
C GLU A 401 -7.38 -27.31 -34.58
N ALA A 402 -8.52 -26.65 -34.43
CA ALA A 402 -9.75 -27.31 -34.02
C ALA A 402 -10.18 -28.38 -35.03
N TYR A 403 -10.08 -28.07 -36.34
CA TYR A 403 -10.33 -29.01 -37.38
C TYR A 403 -9.33 -30.19 -37.36
N LEU A 404 -8.03 -29.92 -37.21
CA LEU A 404 -6.99 -30.93 -37.11
C LEU A 404 -7.12 -31.81 -35.87
N ARG A 405 -7.63 -31.30 -34.77
CA ARG A 405 -7.96 -32.10 -33.56
C ARG A 405 -9.11 -33.07 -33.87
N GLY A 406 -10.19 -32.56 -34.46
CA GLY A 406 -11.28 -33.45 -34.88
C GLY A 406 -10.83 -34.51 -35.90
N LEU A 407 -9.87 -34.16 -36.78
CA LEU A 407 -9.26 -35.13 -37.69
C LEU A 407 -8.41 -36.17 -36.94
N ALA A 408 -7.76 -35.80 -35.84
CA ALA A 408 -6.96 -36.70 -35.00
C ALA A 408 -7.82 -37.75 -34.26
N ASP A 409 -9.08 -37.43 -34.02
CA ASP A 409 -10.04 -38.37 -33.39
C ASP A 409 -10.63 -39.37 -34.40
N SER A 410 -10.24 -39.28 -35.68
CA SER A 410 -10.68 -40.22 -36.75
C SER A 410 -9.65 -41.32 -36.97
N ASP A 411 -10.08 -42.48 -37.49
CA ASP A 411 -9.21 -43.63 -37.80
C ASP A 411 -8.29 -43.40 -39.01
N ARG A 412 -8.12 -42.16 -39.47
CA ARG A 412 -7.37 -41.81 -40.68
C ARG A 412 -5.95 -41.35 -40.36
N SER A 413 -5.00 -41.64 -41.23
CA SER A 413 -3.63 -41.18 -41.08
C SER A 413 -3.55 -39.64 -41.14
N LEU A 414 -3.24 -39.00 -40.01
CA LEU A 414 -3.16 -37.55 -39.86
C LEU A 414 -2.17 -36.91 -40.85
N SER A 415 -0.99 -37.53 -41.01
CA SER A 415 0.05 -37.02 -41.91
C SER A 415 -0.44 -37.01 -43.37
N ARG A 416 -1.12 -38.07 -43.81
CA ARG A 416 -1.69 -38.18 -45.14
C ARG A 416 -2.80 -37.13 -45.35
N GLN A 417 -3.71 -37.01 -44.39
CA GLN A 417 -4.82 -36.05 -44.48
C GLN A 417 -4.33 -34.59 -44.53
N ILE A 418 -3.32 -34.25 -43.77
CA ILE A 418 -2.73 -32.88 -43.81
C ILE A 418 -2.05 -32.64 -45.16
N THR A 419 -1.39 -33.66 -45.73
CA THR A 419 -0.77 -33.57 -47.08
C THR A 419 -1.84 -33.37 -48.15
N GLU A 420 -2.91 -34.15 -48.12
CA GLU A 420 -4.05 -34.00 -49.02
C GLU A 420 -4.72 -32.63 -48.92
N LEU A 421 -4.88 -32.09 -47.71
CA LEU A 421 -5.35 -30.70 -47.49
C LEU A 421 -4.41 -29.69 -48.13
N LEU A 422 -3.10 -29.86 -47.98
CA LEU A 422 -2.10 -28.98 -48.59
C LEU A 422 -2.13 -29.06 -50.13
N ASP A 423 -2.43 -30.22 -50.69
CA ASP A 423 -2.54 -30.39 -52.15
C ASP A 423 -3.74 -29.63 -52.74
N LEU A 424 -4.81 -29.37 -51.97
CA LEU A 424 -5.95 -28.59 -52.40
C LEU A 424 -5.57 -27.14 -52.79
N PHE A 425 -4.51 -26.57 -52.19
CA PHE A 425 -4.02 -25.25 -52.56
C PHE A 425 -3.45 -25.13 -53.97
N ARG A 426 -3.23 -26.25 -54.66
CA ARG A 426 -2.86 -26.27 -56.08
C ARG A 426 -4.03 -25.88 -56.98
N TYR A 427 -5.26 -26.09 -56.51
CA TYR A 427 -6.47 -25.99 -57.33
C TYR A 427 -7.46 -24.94 -56.79
N TYR A 428 -7.39 -24.61 -55.49
CA TYR A 428 -8.35 -23.75 -54.82
C TYR A 428 -7.68 -22.61 -54.09
N ARG A 429 -8.36 -21.46 -54.00
CA ARG A 429 -7.87 -20.31 -53.28
C ARG A 429 -7.99 -20.52 -51.76
N PRO A 430 -7.14 -19.88 -50.94
CA PRO A 430 -7.17 -19.99 -49.48
C PRO A 430 -8.55 -19.70 -48.88
N GLU A 431 -9.28 -18.69 -49.43
CA GLU A 431 -10.61 -18.31 -48.96
C GLU A 431 -11.63 -19.43 -49.11
N ALA A 432 -11.61 -20.13 -50.26
CA ALA A 432 -12.50 -21.24 -50.50
C ALA A 432 -12.20 -22.44 -49.59
N ILE A 433 -10.90 -22.75 -49.41
CA ILE A 433 -10.46 -23.81 -48.50
C ILE A 433 -10.84 -23.47 -47.04
N ALA A 434 -10.65 -22.23 -46.59
CA ALA A 434 -11.03 -21.81 -45.26
C ALA A 434 -12.55 -21.96 -45.02
N ALA A 435 -13.36 -21.52 -45.97
CA ALA A 435 -14.81 -21.67 -45.90
C ALA A 435 -15.26 -23.14 -45.88
N ALA A 436 -14.62 -23.97 -46.67
CA ALA A 436 -14.89 -25.43 -46.70
C ALA A 436 -14.47 -26.11 -45.37
N LEU A 437 -13.31 -25.73 -44.80
CA LEU A 437 -12.86 -26.22 -43.49
C LEU A 437 -13.83 -25.84 -42.36
N GLN A 438 -14.30 -24.59 -42.36
CA GLN A 438 -15.28 -24.12 -41.36
C GLN A 438 -16.62 -24.87 -41.47
N LYS A 439 -17.12 -25.10 -42.69
CA LYS A 439 -18.34 -25.88 -42.92
C LYS A 439 -18.16 -27.33 -42.51
N ALA A 440 -17.03 -27.96 -42.89
CA ALA A 440 -16.71 -29.34 -42.50
C ALA A 440 -16.58 -29.48 -40.97
N HIS A 441 -15.94 -28.50 -40.29
CA HIS A 441 -15.84 -28.47 -38.84
C HIS A 441 -17.22 -28.33 -38.17
N ALA A 442 -18.07 -27.44 -38.66
CA ALA A 442 -19.44 -27.24 -38.14
C ALA A 442 -20.29 -28.51 -38.31
N ALA A 443 -20.12 -29.22 -39.44
CA ALA A 443 -20.80 -30.48 -39.72
C ALA A 443 -20.13 -31.70 -39.05
N ARG A 444 -19.05 -31.51 -38.27
CA ARG A 444 -18.22 -32.58 -37.68
C ARG A 444 -17.71 -33.60 -38.69
N ALA A 445 -17.54 -33.20 -39.94
CA ALA A 445 -17.04 -34.04 -41.04
C ALA A 445 -15.52 -33.85 -41.20
N PHE A 446 -14.74 -34.72 -40.58
CA PHE A 446 -13.28 -34.62 -40.54
C PHE A 446 -12.63 -35.51 -41.57
N GLY A 447 -11.94 -34.89 -42.56
CA GLY A 447 -11.23 -35.57 -43.63
C GLY A 447 -10.96 -34.65 -44.82
N ALA A 448 -9.82 -34.82 -45.50
CA ALA A 448 -9.46 -33.99 -46.65
C ALA A 448 -10.44 -34.19 -47.83
N ASP A 449 -10.99 -35.39 -47.98
CA ASP A 449 -12.03 -35.74 -48.95
C ASP A 449 -13.33 -34.97 -48.74
N TYR A 450 -13.77 -34.76 -47.50
CA TYR A 450 -14.95 -33.93 -47.20
C TYR A 450 -14.73 -32.48 -47.64
N VAL A 451 -13.57 -31.91 -47.31
CA VAL A 451 -13.21 -30.56 -47.74
C VAL A 451 -13.15 -30.46 -49.26
N ALA A 452 -12.53 -31.47 -49.93
CA ALA A 452 -12.47 -31.55 -51.39
C ALA A 452 -13.86 -31.66 -52.04
N ASN A 453 -14.78 -32.40 -51.42
CA ASN A 453 -16.16 -32.53 -51.90
C ASN A 453 -16.93 -31.20 -51.77
N LEU A 454 -16.80 -30.50 -50.64
CA LEU A 454 -17.40 -29.19 -50.45
C LEU A 454 -16.89 -28.17 -51.47
N LEU A 455 -15.59 -28.19 -51.78
CA LEU A 455 -14.98 -27.33 -52.78
C LEU A 455 -15.48 -27.64 -54.19
N ARG A 456 -15.63 -28.93 -54.58
CA ARG A 456 -16.20 -29.33 -55.86
C ARG A 456 -17.67 -28.92 -55.99
N GLN A 457 -18.47 -29.07 -54.95
CA GLN A 457 -19.87 -28.63 -54.92
C GLN A 457 -20.02 -27.11 -55.10
N GLN A 458 -19.07 -26.33 -54.61
CA GLN A 458 -19.07 -24.87 -54.80
C GLN A 458 -18.71 -24.48 -56.23
N GLN A 459 -17.89 -25.25 -56.95
CA GLN A 459 -17.53 -24.97 -58.34
C GLN A 459 -18.57 -25.46 -59.36
N SER A 460 -19.29 -26.51 -59.01
CA SER A 460 -20.35 -27.06 -59.84
C SER A 460 -21.63 -27.15 -59.00
N PRO A 461 -22.38 -26.09 -58.87
CA PRO A 461 -23.68 -26.16 -58.22
C PRO A 461 -24.52 -27.16 -59.04
N ARG A 462 -24.92 -28.25 -58.42
CA ARG A 462 -25.90 -29.16 -59.04
C ARG A 462 -27.17 -28.36 -59.18
N ASP A 463 -27.62 -28.16 -60.43
CA ASP A 463 -28.99 -27.76 -60.68
C ASP A 463 -29.89 -28.74 -59.91
N PRO A 464 -30.85 -28.26 -59.14
CA PRO A 464 -31.78 -29.14 -58.47
C PRO A 464 -32.45 -29.98 -59.55
N GLN A 465 -32.10 -31.28 -59.53
CA GLN A 465 -32.81 -32.22 -60.46
C GLN A 465 -34.30 -32.09 -60.18
N PRO A 466 -35.14 -31.96 -61.21
CA PRO A 466 -36.57 -31.91 -60.92
C PRO A 466 -36.94 -33.20 -60.20
N PRO A 467 -37.87 -33.13 -59.24
CA PRO A 467 -38.27 -34.25 -58.42
C PRO A 467 -38.66 -35.41 -59.39
N LEU A 468 -38.09 -36.57 -59.12
CA LEU A 468 -38.40 -37.80 -59.86
C LEU A 468 -39.92 -38.05 -59.81
N GLN A 469 -40.58 -37.91 -60.92
CA GLN A 469 -41.97 -38.32 -61.08
C GLN A 469 -42.04 -39.84 -61.26
N LEU A 470 -42.43 -40.49 -60.19
CA LEU A 470 -42.68 -41.91 -60.21
C LEU A 470 -44.01 -42.22 -60.90
N LYS A 471 -44.16 -43.33 -61.57
CA LYS A 471 -45.38 -43.73 -62.24
C LYS A 471 -46.57 -43.94 -61.37
N ASP A 472 -46.33 -44.12 -60.06
CA ASP A 472 -47.35 -44.22 -59.02
C ASP A 472 -47.58 -42.88 -58.31
N PRO A 473 -48.82 -42.32 -58.37
CA PRO A 473 -49.10 -41.04 -57.77
C PRO A 473 -48.98 -41.00 -56.24
N GLU A 474 -49.16 -42.15 -55.57
CA GLU A 474 -49.06 -42.21 -54.11
C GLU A 474 -47.61 -42.13 -53.65
N LEU A 475 -46.66 -42.67 -54.41
CA LEU A 475 -45.23 -42.57 -54.13
C LEU A 475 -44.66 -41.13 -54.30
N ASN A 476 -45.31 -40.29 -55.13
CA ASN A 476 -44.90 -38.90 -55.34
C ASN A 476 -45.33 -37.97 -54.16
N GLN A 477 -46.19 -38.45 -53.27
CA GLN A 477 -46.67 -37.71 -52.12
C GLN A 477 -45.88 -38.03 -50.84
N LEU A 478 -44.93 -39.00 -50.88
CA LEU A 478 -44.03 -39.31 -49.78
C LEU A 478 -43.03 -38.18 -49.59
N ALA A 479 -43.28 -37.31 -48.62
CA ALA A 479 -42.30 -36.36 -48.17
C ALA A 479 -41.18 -37.10 -47.43
N THR A 480 -40.03 -37.25 -48.10
CA THR A 480 -38.81 -37.70 -47.41
C THR A 480 -38.13 -36.50 -46.78
N ASP A 481 -37.98 -36.54 -45.48
CA ASP A 481 -37.12 -35.56 -44.81
C ASP A 481 -35.71 -35.60 -45.44
N PRO A 482 -35.07 -34.46 -45.65
CA PRO A 482 -33.71 -34.45 -46.21
C PRO A 482 -32.78 -35.25 -45.28
N LEU A 483 -32.21 -36.33 -45.83
CA LEU A 483 -31.23 -37.17 -45.13
C LEU A 483 -30.11 -36.27 -44.59
N SER A 484 -30.01 -36.19 -43.27
CA SER A 484 -28.87 -35.53 -42.64
C SER A 484 -27.62 -36.43 -42.75
N LEU A 485 -26.44 -35.86 -42.93
CA LEU A 485 -25.18 -36.62 -42.91
C LEU A 485 -25.01 -37.42 -41.60
N LEU A 486 -25.60 -36.96 -40.49
CA LEU A 486 -25.60 -37.65 -39.21
C LEU A 486 -26.46 -38.94 -39.24
N ASP A 487 -27.57 -38.94 -39.96
CA ASP A 487 -28.45 -40.11 -40.09
C ASP A 487 -27.78 -41.15 -40.99
N TYR A 488 -27.00 -40.74 -41.99
CA TYR A 488 -26.23 -41.61 -42.86
C TYR A 488 -25.07 -42.29 -42.10
N ASP A 489 -24.33 -41.56 -41.27
CA ASP A 489 -23.28 -42.11 -40.41
C ASP A 489 -23.87 -43.07 -39.36
N ALA A 490 -25.03 -42.76 -38.77
CA ALA A 490 -25.75 -43.67 -37.86
C ALA A 490 -26.19 -44.94 -38.54
N PHE A 491 -26.67 -44.87 -39.80
CA PHE A 491 -27.06 -46.03 -40.59
C PHE A 491 -25.86 -46.94 -40.95
N ILE A 492 -24.72 -46.35 -41.33
CA ILE A 492 -23.49 -47.12 -41.60
C ILE A 492 -22.95 -47.79 -40.34
N LEU A 493 -23.01 -47.13 -39.20
CA LEU A 493 -22.58 -47.68 -37.91
C LEU A 493 -23.50 -48.81 -37.44
N GLN A 494 -24.81 -48.72 -37.69
CA GLN A 494 -25.75 -49.81 -37.43
C GLN A 494 -25.54 -51.01 -38.35
N SER A 495 -25.36 -50.78 -39.66
CA SER A 495 -25.10 -51.90 -40.62
C SER A 495 -23.77 -52.59 -40.36
N ARG A 496 -22.75 -51.90 -39.78
CA ARG A 496 -21.52 -52.53 -39.33
C ARG A 496 -21.67 -53.37 -38.08
N LYS A 497 -22.56 -52.99 -37.16
CA LYS A 497 -22.88 -53.81 -35.98
C LYS A 497 -23.63 -55.09 -36.36
N GLU A 498 -24.60 -54.99 -37.25
CA GLU A 498 -25.36 -56.14 -37.72
C GLU A 498 -24.51 -57.16 -38.56
N SER A 499 -23.45 -56.68 -39.25
CA SER A 499 -22.51 -57.56 -39.95
C SER A 499 -21.46 -58.21 -39.04
N HIS A 500 -21.35 -57.81 -37.77
CA HIS A 500 -20.42 -58.41 -36.82
C HIS A 500 -21.09 -59.45 -35.91
N ASP A 501 -22.44 -59.43 -35.78
CA ASP A 501 -23.19 -60.39 -34.95
C ASP A 501 -23.54 -61.72 -35.67
N ASP A 502 -23.28 -61.86 -37.01
CA ASP A 502 -23.66 -63.04 -37.79
C ASP A 502 -22.50 -64.03 -38.02
N SER A 503 -21.36 -63.92 -37.33
CA SER A 503 -20.27 -64.90 -37.40
C SER A 503 -19.82 -65.34 -36.00
N GLY A 504 -20.65 -66.14 -35.34
CA GLY A 504 -20.28 -66.73 -34.07
C GLY A 504 -21.08 -67.93 -33.69
N THR A 505 -20.73 -69.10 -34.19
CA THR A 505 -21.19 -70.39 -33.65
C THR A 505 -20.01 -71.12 -33.02
N GLU A 506 -20.20 -71.46 -31.73
CA GLU A 506 -19.76 -72.61 -30.95
C GLU A 506 -18.26 -72.96 -30.85
N THR A 507 -17.73 -72.99 -29.67
CA THR A 507 -17.68 -74.22 -28.83
C THR A 507 -17.04 -73.92 -27.45
N SER A 508 -17.79 -74.35 -26.44
CA SER A 508 -17.50 -75.09 -25.20
C SER A 508 -16.33 -74.76 -24.28
N ALA A 509 -16.71 -74.35 -23.11
CA ALA A 509 -16.38 -74.92 -21.77
C ALA A 509 -14.89 -75.11 -21.38
N THR A 510 -14.43 -74.38 -20.42
CA THR A 510 -14.04 -74.93 -19.10
C THR A 510 -13.57 -73.80 -18.19
N GLU A 511 -14.29 -73.57 -17.11
CA GLU A 511 -13.78 -73.00 -15.83
C GLU A 511 -13.09 -74.14 -15.06
N PRO A 512 -12.44 -73.90 -13.88
CA PRO A 512 -12.00 -72.69 -13.18
C PRO A 512 -10.55 -72.79 -12.61
N HIS A 513 -9.97 -71.76 -12.13
CA HIS A 513 -9.34 -71.77 -10.79
C HIS A 513 -9.05 -70.37 -10.28
N ARG A 514 -9.51 -70.15 -9.06
CA ARG A 514 -9.10 -69.09 -8.12
C ARG A 514 -7.61 -69.24 -7.83
N ASP A 515 -6.95 -68.15 -7.52
CA ASP A 515 -6.23 -67.94 -6.28
C ASP A 515 -5.89 -66.47 -6.08
N GLU A 516 -6.19 -66.05 -4.89
CA GLU A 516 -5.89 -64.74 -4.28
C GLU A 516 -4.45 -64.71 -3.76
N PRO A 517 -3.97 -63.55 -3.22
CA PRO A 517 -2.59 -63.11 -3.19
C PRO A 517 -1.85 -63.53 -1.89
N PRO A 518 -0.57 -63.23 -1.76
CA PRO A 518 -0.02 -63.01 -0.45
C PRO A 518 0.61 -61.63 -0.25
N THR A 519 0.20 -61.08 0.86
CA THR A 519 0.80 -60.05 1.70
C THR A 519 2.21 -60.44 2.15
N GLY A 520 3.01 -59.44 2.49
CA GLY A 520 4.21 -59.55 3.32
C GLY A 520 5.21 -58.44 3.05
N GLU A 521 5.18 -57.45 3.87
CA GLU A 521 6.10 -57.14 5.03
C GLU A 521 7.37 -56.36 4.64
N ASP A 522 7.43 -55.22 5.24
CA ASP A 522 8.61 -54.39 5.59
C ASP A 522 9.63 -55.24 6.43
N PRO A 523 10.92 -54.94 6.47
CA PRO A 523 11.33 -53.85 7.38
C PRO A 523 12.64 -53.10 7.03
N GLY A 524 12.70 -51.87 7.48
CA GLY A 524 13.71 -51.36 8.38
C GLY A 524 15.08 -50.94 7.85
N GLY A 525 15.46 -49.74 8.27
CA GLY A 525 16.86 -49.43 8.58
C GLY A 525 17.42 -48.13 8.02
N SER A 526 17.20 -47.05 8.71
CA SER A 526 18.18 -46.13 9.35
C SER A 526 19.47 -45.81 8.60
N SER A 527 19.69 -44.54 8.38
CA SER A 527 20.77 -43.73 9.01
C SER A 527 21.06 -42.46 8.20
N ASP A 528 20.87 -41.32 8.83
CA ASP A 528 21.68 -40.12 8.63
C ASP A 528 23.17 -40.42 8.93
N PRO A 529 24.17 -39.54 8.64
CA PRO A 529 24.13 -38.08 8.72
C PRO A 529 25.04 -37.28 7.74
N GLU A 530 24.88 -35.94 7.79
CA GLU A 530 25.91 -34.86 7.63
C GLU A 530 26.68 -34.67 6.32
N SER A 531 26.48 -33.57 5.69
CA SER A 531 27.31 -32.36 5.68
C SER A 531 26.58 -31.19 4.99
#